data_ebec853c9ec027237c816b03e6ce598d
#
_entry.id   ebec853c9ec027237c816b03e6ce598d
#
_cell.length_a   1.000
_cell.length_b   1.000
_cell.length_c   1.000
_cell.angle_alpha   90.00
_cell.angle_beta   90.00
_cell.angle_gamma   90.00
#
_symmetry.space_group_name_H-M   'P 1'
#
loop_
_entity.id
_entity.type
_entity.pdbx_description
1 polymer ?
#
loop_
_entity_poly.entity_id
_entity_poly.type
_entity_poly.pdbx_seq_one_letter_code
_entity_poly.pdbx_strand_id
1 'polypeptide(L)'
;MEYRVLLLVITLIISGCGWQLRNSEIVASSLGTVYLSSKFGDTALTKELRRAISIYGVSIGNTKAESNYIVVIVDFRQNSRIASINSRGRVAEYQLNEDVDFYITDADDKQILSLSTASVERVYEFREEDILASSNEEKRILKEMRGEIVRQILNRLRALPILADS
;
A
#
# COMPACT_ATOMS: atom_id res chain seq x y z
N MET A 1 -17.54 -38.43 37.10
CA MET A 1 -16.29 -38.36 36.33
C MET A 1 -16.48 -37.53 35.07
N GLU A 2 -17.65 -37.58 34.46
CA GLU A 2 -18.00 -36.88 33.18
C GLU A 2 -18.01 -35.34 33.25
N TYR A 3 -18.53 -34.75 34.35
CA TYR A 3 -18.52 -33.30 34.48
C TYR A 3 -17.12 -32.68 34.61
N ARG A 4 -16.13 -33.44 35.08
CA ARG A 4 -14.74 -32.96 35.16
C ARG A 4 -14.09 -32.86 33.76
N VAL A 5 -14.43 -33.80 32.87
CA VAL A 5 -14.00 -33.78 31.47
C VAL A 5 -14.70 -32.66 30.72
N LEU A 6 -15.99 -32.44 30.95
CA LEU A 6 -16.76 -31.35 30.36
C LEU A 6 -16.20 -29.97 30.77
N LEU A 7 -15.85 -29.80 32.04
CA LEU A 7 -15.21 -28.57 32.56
C LEU A 7 -13.84 -28.30 31.92
N LEU A 8 -13.05 -29.34 31.69
CA LEU A 8 -11.74 -29.25 31.05
C LEU A 8 -11.86 -28.87 29.57
N VAL A 9 -12.86 -29.39 28.85
CA VAL A 9 -13.13 -29.06 27.46
C VAL A 9 -13.63 -27.61 27.32
N ILE A 10 -14.49 -27.15 28.24
CA ILE A 10 -15.00 -25.76 28.26
C ILE A 10 -13.84 -24.75 28.53
N THR A 11 -12.93 -25.10 29.44
CA THR A 11 -11.76 -24.21 29.73
C THR A 11 -10.78 -24.14 28.54
N LEU A 12 -10.66 -25.23 27.75
CA LEU A 12 -9.82 -25.24 26.53
C LEU A 12 -10.40 -24.40 25.39
N ILE A 13 -11.73 -24.30 25.31
CA ILE A 13 -12.43 -23.50 24.27
C ILE A 13 -12.35 -22.00 24.57
N ILE A 14 -12.27 -21.60 25.85
CA ILE A 14 -12.19 -20.19 26.29
C ILE A 14 -10.77 -19.63 26.12
N SER A 15 -9.72 -20.44 25.98
CA SER A 15 -8.37 -20.01 25.66
C SER A 15 -8.18 -19.66 24.17
N GLY A 16 -9.25 -19.27 23.48
CA GLY A 16 -9.20 -18.74 22.12
C GLY A 16 -8.26 -17.54 22.05
N CYS A 17 -7.25 -17.62 21.17
CA CYS A 17 -6.31 -16.58 20.87
C CYS A 17 -7.02 -15.22 20.74
N GLY A 18 -6.78 -14.35 21.71
CA GLY A 18 -7.15 -12.94 21.60
C GLY A 18 -6.38 -12.27 20.48
N TRP A 19 -6.87 -12.39 19.25
CA TRP A 19 -6.43 -11.55 18.14
C TRP A 19 -6.89 -10.12 18.44
N GLN A 20 -6.05 -9.36 19.11
CA GLN A 20 -6.27 -7.92 19.21
C GLN A 20 -5.97 -7.29 17.85
N LEU A 21 -7.01 -6.78 17.19
CA LEU A 21 -6.85 -5.82 16.10
C LEU A 21 -6.01 -4.65 16.67
N ARG A 22 -4.79 -4.52 16.18
CA ARG A 22 -3.89 -3.43 16.56
C ARG A 22 -4.58 -2.11 16.18
N ASN A 23 -4.97 -1.33 17.19
CA ASN A 23 -5.79 -0.13 17.05
C ASN A 23 -5.28 0.82 15.96
N SER A 24 -6.07 0.96 14.90
CA SER A 24 -5.86 1.98 13.85
C SER A 24 -6.01 3.41 14.41
N GLU A 25 -6.79 3.60 15.47
CA GLU A 25 -7.01 4.90 16.12
C GLU A 25 -5.75 5.52 16.73
N ILE A 26 -4.85 4.70 17.32
CA ILE A 26 -3.59 5.20 17.92
C ILE A 26 -2.68 5.78 16.84
N VAL A 27 -2.67 5.20 15.64
CA VAL A 27 -1.83 5.66 14.54
C VAL A 27 -2.38 6.96 13.93
N ALA A 28 -3.71 7.08 13.82
CA ALA A 28 -4.36 8.28 13.31
C ALA A 28 -4.09 9.51 14.21
N SER A 29 -4.18 9.33 15.53
CA SER A 29 -3.93 10.41 16.49
C SER A 29 -2.46 10.87 16.52
N SER A 30 -1.51 10.00 16.21
CA SER A 30 -0.07 10.32 16.21
C SER A 30 0.42 10.96 14.92
N LEU A 31 -0.23 10.72 13.78
CA LEU A 31 0.15 11.28 12.50
C LEU A 31 -0.38 12.71 12.26
N GLY A 32 -1.46 13.09 12.95
CA GLY A 32 -2.07 14.41 12.75
C GLY A 32 -2.59 14.62 11.34
N THR A 33 -2.13 15.69 10.68
CA THR A 33 -2.54 16.05 9.32
C THR A 33 -1.42 15.75 8.32
N VAL A 34 -1.77 15.12 7.20
CA VAL A 34 -0.83 14.76 6.11
C VAL A 34 -1.18 15.52 4.84
N TYR A 35 -0.21 16.17 4.24
CA TYR A 35 -0.33 16.77 2.91
C TYR A 35 0.32 15.87 1.86
N LEU A 36 -0.34 15.70 0.72
CA LEU A 36 0.16 14.90 -0.39
C LEU A 36 0.57 15.83 -1.55
N SER A 37 1.84 15.87 -1.84
CA SER A 37 2.45 16.59 -2.95
C SER A 37 2.85 15.63 -4.06
N SER A 38 2.59 15.97 -5.31
CA SER A 38 3.02 15.18 -6.46
C SER A 38 3.38 16.12 -7.62
N LYS A 39 4.51 15.84 -8.27
CA LYS A 39 4.92 16.53 -9.50
C LYS A 39 3.99 16.24 -10.69
N PHE A 40 3.23 15.15 -10.61
CA PHE A 40 2.34 14.66 -11.68
C PHE A 40 0.89 15.10 -11.50
N GLY A 41 0.61 15.92 -10.47
CA GLY A 41 -0.75 16.36 -10.16
C GLY A 41 -1.64 15.22 -9.64
N ASP A 42 -2.92 15.30 -9.95
CA ASP A 42 -3.97 14.43 -9.41
C ASP A 42 -4.13 13.14 -10.24
N THR A 43 -3.21 12.21 -10.07
CA THR A 43 -3.21 10.90 -10.74
C THR A 43 -4.11 9.87 -10.03
N ALA A 44 -4.31 8.71 -10.64
CA ALA A 44 -5.02 7.60 -10.00
C ALA A 44 -4.31 7.14 -8.70
N LEU A 45 -2.97 7.15 -8.69
CA LEU A 45 -2.16 6.82 -7.52
C LEU A 45 -2.40 7.81 -6.37
N THR A 46 -2.32 9.13 -6.64
CA THR A 46 -2.49 10.16 -5.61
C THR A 46 -3.90 10.15 -5.03
N LYS A 47 -4.92 9.93 -5.86
CA LYS A 47 -6.33 9.79 -5.43
C LYS A 47 -6.52 8.57 -4.51
N GLU A 48 -5.93 7.43 -4.89
CA GLU A 48 -6.02 6.20 -4.10
C GLU A 48 -5.25 6.34 -2.78
N LEU A 49 -4.06 6.94 -2.79
CA LEU A 49 -3.29 7.22 -1.59
C LEU A 49 -4.03 8.17 -0.63
N ARG A 50 -4.60 9.26 -1.15
CA ARG A 50 -5.43 10.20 -0.38
C ARG A 50 -6.60 9.48 0.29
N ARG A 51 -7.33 8.67 -0.48
CA ARG A 51 -8.45 7.87 0.04
C ARG A 51 -7.99 6.90 1.12
N ALA A 52 -6.88 6.22 0.92
CA ALA A 52 -6.36 5.26 1.87
C ALA A 52 -5.93 5.93 3.18
N ILE A 53 -5.25 7.09 3.13
CA ILE A 53 -4.89 7.90 4.31
C ILE A 53 -6.16 8.26 5.12
N SER A 54 -7.22 8.73 4.43
CA SER A 54 -8.49 9.09 5.07
C SER A 54 -9.20 7.90 5.72
N ILE A 55 -9.15 6.71 5.11
CA ILE A 55 -9.75 5.47 5.68
C ILE A 55 -9.06 5.10 7.01
N TYR A 56 -7.78 5.39 7.15
CA TYR A 56 -7.06 5.19 8.42
C TYR A 56 -7.31 6.29 9.46
N GLY A 57 -8.25 7.21 9.21
CA GLY A 57 -8.63 8.29 10.14
C GLY A 57 -7.63 9.44 10.19
N VAL A 58 -6.63 9.46 9.30
CA VAL A 58 -5.65 10.55 9.21
C VAL A 58 -6.24 11.70 8.40
N SER A 59 -6.14 12.92 8.90
CA SER A 59 -6.63 14.12 8.21
C SER A 59 -5.75 14.46 7.01
N ILE A 60 -6.38 14.84 5.89
CA ILE A 60 -5.67 15.34 4.72
C ILE A 60 -5.66 16.87 4.77
N GLY A 61 -4.46 17.46 4.80
CA GLY A 61 -4.25 18.90 4.73
C GLY A 61 -4.48 19.44 3.31
N ASN A 62 -5.01 20.65 3.22
CA ASN A 62 -5.16 21.35 1.94
C ASN A 62 -3.89 22.08 1.56
N THR A 63 -3.08 22.44 2.54
CA THR A 63 -1.80 23.13 2.35
C THR A 63 -0.69 22.44 3.14
N LYS A 64 0.55 22.67 2.70
CA LYS A 64 1.76 22.19 3.37
C LYS A 64 1.86 22.75 4.80
N ALA A 65 1.57 24.05 4.98
CA ALA A 65 1.71 24.75 6.25
C ALA A 65 0.75 24.23 7.36
N GLU A 66 -0.36 23.59 6.99
CA GLU A 66 -1.35 23.05 7.93
C GLU A 66 -1.11 21.57 8.27
N SER A 67 0.00 21.00 7.77
CA SER A 67 0.22 19.55 7.85
C SER A 67 1.46 19.23 8.67
N ASN A 68 1.36 18.15 9.45
CA ASN A 68 2.47 17.63 10.24
C ASN A 68 3.50 16.90 9.36
N TYR A 69 3.01 16.19 8.35
CA TYR A 69 3.85 15.45 7.41
C TYR A 69 3.45 15.74 5.97
N ILE A 70 4.45 15.82 5.11
CA ILE A 70 4.28 16.02 3.67
C ILE A 70 4.85 14.80 2.95
N VAL A 71 3.98 14.02 2.30
CA VAL A 71 4.39 12.92 1.42
C VAL A 71 4.58 13.48 0.02
N VAL A 72 5.81 13.44 -0.48
CA VAL A 72 6.18 13.96 -1.79
C VAL A 72 6.44 12.81 -2.75
N ILE A 73 5.56 12.65 -3.76
CA ILE A 73 5.76 11.70 -4.86
C ILE A 73 6.68 12.35 -5.89
N VAL A 74 7.85 11.77 -6.07
CA VAL A 74 8.92 12.31 -6.95
C VAL A 74 8.81 11.75 -8.34
N ASP A 75 8.59 10.42 -8.44
CA ASP A 75 8.54 9.71 -9.72
C ASP A 75 7.58 8.53 -9.66
N PHE A 76 7.02 8.19 -10.81
CA PHE A 76 6.18 7.02 -11.03
C PHE A 76 6.56 6.37 -12.35
N ARG A 77 7.01 5.14 -12.28
CA ARG A 77 7.40 4.33 -13.43
C ARG A 77 6.54 3.09 -13.52
N GLN A 78 6.00 2.83 -14.70
CA GLN A 78 5.28 1.61 -15.03
C GLN A 78 5.87 1.00 -16.29
N ASN A 79 6.31 -0.25 -16.20
CA ASN A 79 6.93 -0.98 -17.30
C ASN A 79 6.24 -2.33 -17.50
N SER A 80 6.17 -2.76 -18.75
CA SER A 80 5.76 -4.11 -19.13
C SER A 80 6.84 -4.74 -19.99
N ARG A 81 7.19 -6.00 -19.70
CA ARG A 81 8.15 -6.79 -20.49
C ARG A 81 7.66 -8.20 -20.71
N ILE A 82 8.12 -8.85 -21.75
CA ILE A 82 7.86 -10.26 -21.98
C ILE A 82 8.56 -11.08 -20.89
N ALA A 83 7.78 -11.88 -20.16
CA ALA A 83 8.28 -12.78 -19.12
C ALA A 83 8.59 -14.15 -19.70
N SER A 84 7.74 -14.69 -20.58
CA SER A 84 7.97 -15.98 -21.23
C SER A 84 7.38 -16.03 -22.64
N ILE A 85 7.90 -16.97 -23.44
CA ILE A 85 7.40 -17.35 -24.74
C ILE A 85 7.04 -18.83 -24.76
N ASN A 86 6.01 -19.21 -25.50
CA ASN A 86 5.59 -20.60 -25.64
C ASN A 86 6.43 -21.37 -26.67
N SER A 87 6.17 -22.68 -26.82
CA SER A 87 6.88 -23.56 -27.76
C SER A 87 6.70 -23.18 -29.24
N ARG A 88 5.74 -22.30 -29.55
CA ARG A 88 5.49 -21.77 -30.91
C ARG A 88 6.19 -20.41 -31.14
N GLY A 89 7.03 -19.92 -30.19
CA GLY A 89 7.70 -18.64 -30.27
C GLY A 89 6.80 -17.42 -30.05
N ARG A 90 5.60 -17.60 -29.50
CA ARG A 90 4.66 -16.51 -29.19
C ARG A 90 4.73 -16.15 -27.71
N VAL A 91 4.44 -14.90 -27.37
CA VAL A 91 4.37 -14.44 -25.98
C VAL A 91 3.34 -15.28 -25.22
N ALA A 92 3.77 -15.81 -24.07
CA ALA A 92 2.92 -16.56 -23.15
C ALA A 92 2.58 -15.74 -21.88
N GLU A 93 3.56 -14.94 -21.39
CA GLU A 93 3.37 -14.15 -20.19
C GLU A 93 4.03 -12.79 -20.33
N TYR A 94 3.42 -11.79 -19.74
CA TYR A 94 4.01 -10.47 -19.49
C TYR A 94 4.31 -10.28 -18.01
N GLN A 95 5.39 -9.55 -17.74
CA GLN A 95 5.73 -9.06 -16.41
C GLN A 95 5.47 -7.56 -16.37
N LEU A 96 4.66 -7.14 -15.40
CA LEU A 96 4.41 -5.73 -15.08
C LEU A 96 5.25 -5.33 -13.88
N ASN A 97 5.82 -4.14 -13.92
CA ASN A 97 6.53 -3.52 -12.82
C ASN A 97 6.02 -2.09 -12.61
N GLU A 98 5.69 -1.74 -11.37
CA GLU A 98 5.37 -0.37 -10.94
C GLU A 98 6.31 0.05 -9.82
N ASP A 99 6.97 1.21 -9.97
CA ASP A 99 7.84 1.83 -9.00
C ASP A 99 7.37 3.25 -8.71
N VAL A 100 7.34 3.61 -7.43
CA VAL A 100 7.03 4.96 -6.97
C VAL A 100 8.15 5.43 -6.05
N ASP A 101 8.84 6.50 -6.46
CA ASP A 101 9.83 7.16 -5.63
C ASP A 101 9.16 8.27 -4.83
N PHE A 102 9.39 8.28 -3.53
CA PHE A 102 8.82 9.25 -2.63
C PHE A 102 9.73 9.52 -1.44
N TYR A 103 9.53 10.67 -0.79
CA TYR A 103 10.13 11.00 0.50
C TYR A 103 9.09 11.70 1.39
N ILE A 104 9.40 11.84 2.67
CA ILE A 104 8.50 12.49 3.62
C ILE A 104 9.27 13.57 4.36
N THR A 105 8.67 14.77 4.47
CA THR A 105 9.18 15.89 5.27
C THR A 105 8.15 16.30 6.32
N ASP A 106 8.59 17.13 7.26
CA ASP A 106 7.69 17.94 8.09
C ASP A 106 7.30 19.24 7.37
N ALA A 107 6.56 20.13 8.07
CA ALA A 107 6.11 21.41 7.55
C ALA A 107 7.28 22.36 7.22
N ASP A 108 8.42 22.23 7.89
CA ASP A 108 9.63 23.05 7.75
C ASP A 108 10.61 22.50 6.70
N ASP A 109 10.17 21.54 5.84
CA ASP A 109 10.99 20.85 4.84
C ASP A 109 12.11 19.97 5.40
N LYS A 110 12.14 19.75 6.70
CA LYS A 110 13.07 18.79 7.29
C LYS A 110 12.71 17.38 6.84
N GLN A 111 13.65 16.68 6.27
CA GLN A 111 13.46 15.32 5.79
C GLN A 111 13.34 14.34 6.97
N ILE A 112 12.18 13.71 7.09
CA ILE A 112 11.87 12.68 8.10
C ILE A 112 12.12 11.28 7.52
N LEU A 113 11.72 11.04 6.28
CA LEU A 113 12.04 9.83 5.53
C LEU A 113 12.80 10.22 4.27
N SER A 114 13.99 9.65 4.08
CA SER A 114 14.79 9.83 2.87
C SER A 114 14.11 9.22 1.65
N LEU A 115 14.59 9.58 0.46
CA LEU A 115 14.10 9.04 -0.80
C LEU A 115 14.02 7.51 -0.72
N SER A 116 12.85 7.00 -0.98
CA SER A 116 12.50 5.60 -0.86
C SER A 116 11.66 5.18 -2.04
N THR A 117 11.78 3.94 -2.46
CA THR A 117 10.98 3.37 -3.55
C THR A 117 9.97 2.36 -2.98
N ALA A 118 8.72 2.50 -3.39
CA ALA A 118 7.71 1.45 -3.28
C ALA A 118 7.64 0.75 -4.63
N SER A 119 7.79 -0.58 -4.64
CA SER A 119 7.90 -1.36 -5.88
C SER A 119 7.02 -2.60 -5.79
N VAL A 120 6.35 -2.91 -6.89
CA VAL A 120 5.54 -4.12 -7.06
C VAL A 120 5.75 -4.69 -8.45
N GLU A 121 5.90 -6.01 -8.50
CA GLU A 121 6.03 -6.77 -9.74
C GLU A 121 4.97 -7.87 -9.79
N ARG A 122 4.36 -8.09 -10.96
CA ARG A 122 3.39 -9.15 -11.21
C ARG A 122 3.58 -9.73 -12.60
N VAL A 123 3.34 -11.03 -12.73
CA VAL A 123 3.31 -11.73 -14.01
C VAL A 123 1.87 -12.13 -14.31
N TYR A 124 1.45 -12.02 -15.55
CA TYR A 124 0.14 -12.50 -16.01
C TYR A 124 0.23 -13.22 -17.34
N GLU A 125 -0.68 -14.18 -17.52
CA GLU A 125 -0.79 -14.96 -18.77
C GLU A 125 -1.40 -14.10 -19.86
N PHE A 126 -0.76 -14.07 -21.03
CA PHE A 126 -1.25 -13.39 -22.22
C PHE A 126 -1.76 -14.43 -23.23
N ARG A 127 -2.99 -14.25 -23.70
CA ARG A 127 -3.62 -15.10 -24.71
C ARG A 127 -3.92 -14.29 -25.95
N GLU A 128 -3.21 -14.60 -27.01
CA GLU A 128 -3.38 -13.92 -28.30
C GLU A 128 -4.78 -14.18 -28.91
N GLU A 129 -5.38 -15.35 -28.61
CA GLU A 129 -6.73 -15.69 -29.05
C GLU A 129 -7.82 -14.88 -28.34
N ASP A 130 -7.48 -14.30 -27.14
CA ASP A 130 -8.42 -13.52 -26.32
C ASP A 130 -7.78 -12.24 -25.78
N ILE A 131 -7.48 -11.32 -26.70
CA ILE A 131 -6.83 -10.04 -26.39
C ILE A 131 -7.66 -9.20 -25.42
N LEU A 132 -9.00 -9.26 -25.52
CA LEU A 132 -9.88 -8.49 -24.63
C LEU A 132 -9.80 -9.00 -23.18
N ALA A 133 -9.81 -10.32 -22.98
CA ALA A 133 -9.63 -10.90 -21.65
C ALA A 133 -8.26 -10.57 -21.09
N SER A 134 -7.18 -10.71 -21.89
CA SER A 134 -5.81 -10.37 -21.47
C SER A 134 -5.68 -8.88 -21.08
N SER A 135 -6.30 -7.97 -21.85
CA SER A 135 -6.30 -6.53 -21.53
C SER A 135 -7.09 -6.21 -20.24
N ASN A 136 -8.20 -6.91 -20.00
CA ASN A 136 -8.96 -6.73 -18.76
C ASN A 136 -8.20 -7.26 -17.56
N GLU A 137 -7.51 -8.38 -17.71
CA GLU A 137 -6.65 -8.96 -16.66
C GLU A 137 -5.49 -8.01 -16.32
N GLU A 138 -4.79 -7.47 -17.33
CA GLU A 138 -3.74 -6.47 -17.12
C GLU A 138 -4.24 -5.27 -16.32
N LYS A 139 -5.38 -4.68 -16.70
CA LYS A 139 -5.98 -3.55 -15.96
C LYS A 139 -6.31 -3.89 -14.52
N ARG A 140 -6.81 -5.11 -14.28
CA ARG A 140 -7.11 -5.60 -12.93
C ARG A 140 -5.83 -5.69 -12.10
N ILE A 141 -4.79 -6.30 -12.66
CA ILE A 141 -3.48 -6.47 -12.00
C ILE A 141 -2.85 -5.11 -11.69
N LEU A 142 -2.83 -4.18 -12.64
CA LEU A 142 -2.32 -2.82 -12.42
C LEU A 142 -3.06 -2.09 -11.29
N LYS A 143 -4.36 -2.29 -11.16
CA LYS A 143 -5.13 -1.73 -10.04
C LYS A 143 -4.73 -2.37 -8.70
N GLU A 144 -4.52 -3.68 -8.66
CA GLU A 144 -4.07 -4.40 -7.45
C GLU A 144 -2.65 -3.98 -7.06
N MET A 145 -1.73 -3.85 -8.03
CA MET A 145 -0.36 -3.38 -7.82
C MET A 145 -0.34 -1.98 -7.21
N ARG A 146 -1.16 -1.07 -7.76
CA ARG A 146 -1.30 0.29 -7.21
C ARG A 146 -1.78 0.30 -5.77
N GLY A 147 -2.77 -0.54 -5.43
CA GLY A 147 -3.22 -0.71 -4.05
C GLY A 147 -2.11 -1.22 -3.12
N GLU A 148 -1.20 -2.05 -3.62
CA GLU A 148 -0.04 -2.53 -2.86
C GLU A 148 1.03 -1.44 -2.67
N ILE A 149 1.34 -0.65 -3.71
CA ILE A 149 2.18 0.54 -3.62
C ILE A 149 1.66 1.49 -2.54
N VAL A 150 0.36 1.79 -2.57
CA VAL A 150 -0.28 2.64 -1.57
C VAL A 150 -0.11 2.08 -0.16
N ARG A 151 -0.27 0.77 0.03
CA ARG A 151 -0.03 0.11 1.33
C ARG A 151 1.43 0.24 1.79
N GLN A 152 2.40 0.10 0.87
CA GLN A 152 3.83 0.27 1.21
C GLN A 152 4.12 1.69 1.69
N ILE A 153 3.62 2.72 0.99
CA ILE A 153 3.77 4.12 1.38
C ILE A 153 3.13 4.39 2.74
N LEU A 154 1.89 3.92 2.94
CA LEU A 154 1.18 4.06 4.22
C LEU A 154 1.91 3.39 5.39
N ASN A 155 2.47 2.20 5.18
CA ASN A 155 3.22 1.51 6.22
C ASN A 155 4.45 2.30 6.66
N ARG A 156 5.14 2.97 5.72
CA ARG A 156 6.27 3.85 6.06
C ARG A 156 5.81 5.11 6.80
N LEU A 157 4.72 5.74 6.34
CA LEU A 157 4.12 6.88 7.02
C LEU A 157 3.72 6.54 8.47
N ARG A 158 3.10 5.39 8.68
CA ARG A 158 2.67 4.91 10.01
C ARG A 158 3.82 4.60 10.97
N ALA A 159 5.01 4.34 10.45
CA ALA A 159 6.20 4.09 11.26
C ALA A 159 6.87 5.37 11.77
N LEU A 160 6.56 6.54 11.19
CA LEU A 160 7.25 7.81 11.52
C LEU A 160 7.08 8.28 12.97
N PRO A 161 5.88 8.26 13.60
CA PRO A 161 5.72 8.71 14.96
C PRO A 161 6.58 7.94 15.98
N ILE A 162 6.83 6.66 15.70
CA ILE A 162 7.64 5.78 16.55
C ILE A 162 9.12 6.21 16.52
N LEU A 163 9.55 6.85 15.44
CA LEU A 163 10.92 7.34 15.26
C LEU A 163 11.15 8.74 15.85
N ALA A 164 10.07 9.49 16.09
CA ALA A 164 10.16 10.84 16.67
C ALA A 164 10.28 10.83 18.20
N ASP A 165 9.87 9.74 18.85
CA ASP A 165 9.93 9.55 20.31
C ASP A 165 11.21 8.81 20.78
N SER A 166 12.13 8.47 19.87
CA SER A 166 13.39 7.79 20.15
C SER A 166 14.61 8.72 19.96
#